data_122098c1d342199c9c4eba38290d099f
#
_entry.id   122098c1d342199c9c4eba38290d099f
#
_cell.length_a   1.000
_cell.length_b   1.000
_cell.length_c   1.000
_cell.angle_alpha   90.00
_cell.angle_beta   90.00
_cell.angle_gamma   90.00
#
_symmetry.space_group_name_H-M   'P 1'
#
loop_
_entity.id
_entity.type
_entity.pdbx_description
1 polymer ?
#
loop_
_entity_poly.entity_id
_entity_poly.type
_entity_poly.pdbx_seq_one_letter_code
_entity_poly.pdbx_strand_id
1 'polypeptide(L)'
;MSITVIISVQVTNFDHWKSKFDGIEASRIEAGIKATAYRDLDDSTKSYVIGTAPSKDIFLAFFSSPKRQDIQDSGVITSAPQITFLEEA
;
A
#
# COMPACT_ATOMS: atom_id res chain seq x y z
N MET A 1 13.11 13.56 8.00
CA MET A 1 12.92 13.56 6.54
C MET A 1 11.99 12.44 6.14
N SER A 2 11.09 12.69 5.23
CA SER A 2 10.19 11.66 4.71
C SER A 2 10.74 11.08 3.41
N ILE A 3 10.30 9.86 3.14
CA ILE A 3 10.58 9.19 1.86
C ILE A 3 9.28 9.02 1.09
N THR A 4 9.39 8.82 -0.21
CA THR A 4 8.25 8.48 -1.06
C THR A 4 8.26 6.98 -1.34
N VAL A 5 7.09 6.37 -1.29
CA VAL A 5 6.93 4.92 -1.52
C VAL A 5 5.92 4.71 -2.63
N ILE A 6 6.27 3.86 -3.57
CA ILE A 6 5.35 3.43 -4.64
C ILE A 6 5.21 1.92 -4.54
N ILE A 7 3.96 1.45 -4.47
CA ILE A 7 3.66 0.02 -4.43
C ILE A 7 2.75 -0.30 -5.60
N SER A 8 3.01 -1.39 -6.30
CA SER A 8 2.07 -1.92 -7.29
C SER A 8 1.73 -3.37 -6.95
N VAL A 9 0.47 -3.73 -7.09
CA VAL A 9 -0.01 -5.10 -6.87
C VAL A 9 -1.12 -5.42 -7.86
N GLN A 10 -1.26 -6.72 -8.19
CA GLN A 10 -2.43 -7.23 -8.89
C GLN A 10 -3.49 -7.60 -7.85
N VAL A 11 -4.74 -7.32 -8.16
CA VAL A 11 -5.87 -7.62 -7.27
C VAL A 11 -6.98 -8.33 -8.04
N THR A 12 -7.82 -9.07 -7.32
CA THR A 12 -8.97 -9.75 -7.93
C THR A 12 -10.07 -8.76 -8.31
N ASN A 13 -10.27 -7.74 -7.47
CA ASN A 13 -11.28 -6.71 -7.67
C ASN A 13 -10.79 -5.44 -6.96
N PHE A 14 -10.69 -4.36 -7.72
CA PHE A 14 -10.15 -3.10 -7.17
C PHE A 14 -10.99 -2.56 -6.03
N ASP A 15 -12.31 -2.50 -6.19
CA ASP A 15 -13.20 -1.93 -5.17
C ASP A 15 -13.12 -2.71 -3.86
N HIS A 16 -13.03 -4.03 -3.94
CA HIS A 16 -12.90 -4.89 -2.76
C HIS A 16 -11.55 -4.62 -2.07
N TRP A 17 -10.46 -4.56 -2.83
CA TRP A 17 -9.14 -4.23 -2.29
C TRP A 17 -9.12 -2.84 -1.69
N LYS A 18 -9.71 -1.85 -2.36
CA LYS A 18 -9.76 -0.46 -1.90
C LYS A 18 -10.50 -0.36 -0.56
N SER A 19 -11.58 -1.11 -0.40
CA SER A 19 -12.31 -1.18 0.87
C SER A 19 -11.41 -1.65 2.01
N LYS A 20 -10.60 -2.67 1.77
CA LYS A 20 -9.66 -3.18 2.78
C LYS A 20 -8.52 -2.18 3.03
N PHE A 21 -8.03 -1.54 1.99
CA PHE A 21 -7.02 -0.50 2.10
C PHE A 21 -7.53 0.65 2.97
N ASP A 22 -8.75 1.12 2.73
CA ASP A 22 -9.37 2.19 3.52
C ASP A 22 -9.59 1.77 4.97
N GLY A 23 -9.86 0.49 5.20
CA GLY A 23 -10.12 -0.04 6.54
C GLY A 23 -8.93 0.03 7.49
N ILE A 24 -7.71 0.19 7.00
CA ILE A 24 -6.51 0.32 7.83
C ILE A 24 -5.89 1.72 7.75
N GLU A 25 -6.64 2.72 7.30
CA GLU A 25 -6.14 4.09 7.20
C GLU A 25 -5.65 4.63 8.55
N ALA A 26 -6.38 4.35 9.62
CA ALA A 26 -5.98 4.79 10.96
C ALA A 26 -4.59 4.26 11.34
N SER A 27 -4.28 3.03 10.97
CA SER A 27 -2.96 2.44 11.23
C SER A 27 -1.86 3.13 10.43
N ARG A 28 -2.15 3.54 9.20
CA ARG A 28 -1.20 4.32 8.40
C ARG A 28 -0.93 5.68 9.02
N ILE A 29 -1.99 6.38 9.41
CA ILE A 29 -1.88 7.70 10.06
C ILE A 29 -1.05 7.59 11.33
N GLU A 30 -1.30 6.59 12.15
CA GLU A 30 -0.57 6.35 13.38
C GLU A 30 0.93 6.14 13.14
N ALA A 31 1.29 5.49 12.05
CA ALA A 31 2.68 5.27 11.65
C ALA A 31 3.29 6.49 10.93
N GLY A 32 2.53 7.56 10.73
CA GLY A 32 2.99 8.74 10.00
C GLY A 32 3.02 8.56 8.49
N ILE A 33 2.30 7.57 7.98
CA ILE A 33 2.25 7.25 6.55
C ILE A 33 1.05 7.93 5.91
N LYS A 34 1.28 8.67 4.83
CA LYS A 34 0.24 9.26 3.99
C LYS A 34 0.26 8.52 2.66
N ALA A 35 -0.86 7.93 2.28
CA ALA A 35 -0.92 7.13 1.06
C ALA A 35 -2.25 7.33 0.33
N THR A 36 -2.16 7.31 -1.00
CA THR A 36 -3.31 7.39 -1.88
C THR A 36 -3.29 6.18 -2.81
N ALA A 37 -4.44 5.55 -2.96
CA ALA A 37 -4.60 4.41 -3.85
C ALA A 37 -5.02 4.88 -5.24
N TYR A 38 -4.48 4.22 -6.26
CA TYR A 38 -4.78 4.50 -7.67
C TYR A 38 -5.11 3.20 -8.37
N ARG A 39 -6.01 3.26 -9.33
CA ARG A 39 -6.28 2.16 -10.25
C ARG A 39 -5.62 2.46 -11.57
N ASP A 40 -4.99 1.45 -12.17
CA ASP A 40 -4.42 1.59 -13.50
C ASP A 40 -5.55 1.88 -14.51
N LEU A 41 -5.33 2.86 -15.39
CA LEU A 41 -6.35 3.25 -16.37
C LEU A 41 -6.64 2.15 -17.40
N ASP A 42 -5.62 1.34 -17.70
CA ASP A 42 -5.70 0.33 -18.76
C ASP A 42 -5.92 -1.08 -18.21
N ASP A 43 -5.72 -1.28 -16.91
CA ASP A 43 -5.89 -2.59 -16.25
C ASP A 43 -6.60 -2.41 -14.92
N SER A 44 -7.90 -2.70 -14.90
CA SER A 44 -8.74 -2.51 -13.71
C SER A 44 -8.38 -3.46 -12.55
N THR A 45 -7.53 -4.46 -12.78
CA THR A 45 -7.07 -5.38 -11.75
C THR A 45 -5.70 -5.00 -11.18
N LYS A 46 -5.13 -3.87 -11.62
CA LYS A 46 -3.85 -3.41 -11.14
C LYS A 46 -4.01 -2.16 -10.29
N SER A 47 -3.47 -2.22 -9.07
CA SER A 47 -3.55 -1.13 -8.09
C SER A 47 -2.17 -0.55 -7.83
N TYR A 48 -2.13 0.75 -7.59
CA TYR A 48 -0.94 1.46 -7.15
C TYR A 48 -1.24 2.18 -5.85
N VAL A 49 -0.25 2.21 -4.97
CA VAL A 49 -0.28 3.07 -3.78
C VAL A 49 0.93 3.98 -3.85
N ILE A 50 0.70 5.28 -3.78
CA ILE A 50 1.77 6.26 -3.79
C ILE A 50 1.62 7.11 -2.54
N GLY A 51 2.69 7.25 -1.78
CA GLY A 51 2.62 7.99 -0.55
C GLY A 51 3.97 8.31 0.05
N THR A 52 3.93 8.81 1.28
CA THR A 52 5.13 9.18 2.02
C THR A 52 5.14 8.47 3.37
N ALA A 53 6.34 8.21 3.86
CA ALA A 53 6.55 7.62 5.18
C ALA A 53 7.73 8.33 5.86
N PRO A 54 7.80 8.30 7.22
CA PRO A 54 8.91 8.94 7.93
C PRO A 54 10.26 8.33 7.59
N SER A 55 10.31 7.01 7.40
CA SER A 55 11.52 6.29 7.04
C SER A 55 11.16 4.94 6.41
N LYS A 56 12.17 4.33 5.78
CA LYS A 56 12.03 2.99 5.22
C LYS A 56 11.71 1.96 6.32
N ASP A 57 12.38 2.05 7.46
CA ASP A 57 12.20 1.10 8.56
C ASP A 57 10.78 1.17 9.14
N ILE A 58 10.26 2.38 9.31
CA ILE A 58 8.88 2.57 9.79
C ILE A 58 7.88 2.01 8.77
N PHE A 59 8.11 2.26 7.49
CA PHE A 59 7.25 1.70 6.44
C PHE A 59 7.27 0.18 6.45
N LEU A 60 8.45 -0.44 6.53
CA LEU A 60 8.56 -1.90 6.52
C LEU A 60 7.89 -2.52 7.74
N ALA A 61 8.01 -1.89 8.91
CA ALA A 61 7.32 -2.35 10.12
C ALA A 61 5.80 -2.30 9.94
N PHE A 62 5.27 -1.23 9.36
CA PHE A 62 3.85 -1.13 9.04
C PHE A 62 3.43 -2.20 8.02
N PHE A 63 4.21 -2.35 6.95
CA PHE A 63 3.89 -3.28 5.86
C PHE A 63 3.83 -4.72 6.34
N SER A 64 4.60 -5.06 7.38
CA SER A 64 4.63 -6.39 8.00
C SER A 64 3.62 -6.52 9.16
N SER A 65 2.86 -5.48 9.47
CA SER A 65 1.92 -5.51 10.59
C SER A 65 0.79 -6.51 10.35
N PRO A 66 0.19 -7.06 11.42
CA PRO A 66 -0.91 -8.04 11.28
C PRO A 66 -2.09 -7.52 10.47
N LYS A 67 -2.46 -6.25 10.64
CA LYS A 67 -3.59 -5.67 9.90
C LYS A 67 -3.34 -5.62 8.40
N ARG A 68 -2.13 -5.26 8.00
CA ARG A 68 -1.76 -5.25 6.58
C ARG A 68 -1.63 -6.67 6.06
N GLN A 69 -1.05 -7.58 6.85
CA GLN A 69 -0.90 -8.97 6.47
C GLN A 69 -2.25 -9.65 6.26
N ASP A 70 -3.27 -9.28 7.02
CA ASP A 70 -4.62 -9.81 6.83
C ASP A 70 -5.16 -9.50 5.42
N ILE A 71 -4.83 -8.34 4.87
CA ILE A 71 -5.23 -7.99 3.51
C ILE A 71 -4.54 -8.92 2.51
N GLN A 72 -3.24 -9.15 2.69
CA GLN A 72 -2.48 -10.08 1.84
C GLN A 72 -3.06 -11.49 1.90
N ASP A 73 -3.39 -11.96 3.09
CA ASP A 73 -3.87 -13.32 3.33
C ASP A 73 -5.32 -13.53 2.91
N SER A 74 -6.07 -12.45 2.71
CA SER A 74 -7.49 -12.52 2.32
C SER A 74 -7.71 -13.03 0.90
N GLY A 75 -6.64 -13.11 0.10
CA GLY A 75 -6.72 -13.56 -1.30
C GLY A 75 -7.12 -12.47 -2.29
N VAL A 76 -7.33 -11.23 -1.83
CA VAL A 76 -7.67 -10.13 -2.73
C VAL A 76 -6.46 -9.67 -3.56
N ILE A 77 -5.25 -9.90 -3.07
CA ILE A 77 -4.01 -9.61 -3.76
C ILE A 77 -3.51 -10.89 -4.43
N THR A 78 -3.26 -10.83 -5.73
CA THR A 78 -2.91 -12.01 -6.54
C THR A 78 -1.46 -12.04 -7.01
N SER A 79 -0.68 -11.01 -6.69
CA SER A 79 0.75 -10.98 -7.02
C SER A 79 1.56 -10.53 -5.82
N ALA A 80 2.87 -10.79 -5.85
CA ALA A 80 3.78 -10.22 -4.86
C ALA A 80 3.83 -8.70 -5.06
N PRO A 81 3.69 -7.90 -3.99
CA PRO A 81 3.78 -6.44 -4.11
C PRO A 81 5.16 -6.02 -4.60
N GLN A 82 5.20 -5.07 -5.54
CA GLN A 82 6.44 -4.44 -5.96
C GLN A 82 6.54 -3.09 -5.28
N ILE A 83 7.58 -2.91 -4.50
CA ILE A 83 7.77 -1.71 -3.67
C ILE A 83 9.00 -0.97 -4.12
N THR A 84 8.86 0.33 -4.36
CA THR A 84 9.97 1.22 -4.69
C THR A 84 10.05 2.32 -3.66
N PHE A 85 11.23 2.51 -3.10
CA PHE A 85 11.49 3.59 -2.15
C PHE A 85 12.27 4.68 -2.86
N LEU A 86 11.80 5.92 -2.72
CA LEU A 86 12.39 7.09 -3.37
C LEU A 86 12.71 8.15 -2.33
N GLU A 87 13.78 8.88 -2.58
CA GLU A 87 14.07 10.11 -1.83
C GLU A 87 14.13 11.26 -2.80
N GLU A 88 13.72 12.45 -2.34
CA GLU A 88 13.78 13.64 -3.18
C GLU A 88 15.23 14.01 -3.42
N ALA A 89 15.57 14.27 -4.67
CA ALA A 89 16.93 14.60 -5.08
C ALA A 89 17.20 16.12 -5.01
#